data_8dee1fd5d76c59659b0c7c4c35c7e85b
#
_entry.id   8dee1fd5d76c59659b0c7c4c35c7e85b
#
_cell.length_a   1.000
_cell.length_b   1.000
_cell.length_c   1.000
_cell.angle_alpha   90.00
_cell.angle_beta   90.00
_cell.angle_gamma   90.00
#
_symmetry.space_group_name_H-M   'P 1'
#
loop_
_entity.id
_entity.type
_entity.pdbx_description
1 polymer ?
#
loop_
_entity_poly.entity_id
_entity_poly.type
_entity_poly.pdbx_seq_one_letter_code
_entity_poly.pdbx_strand_id
1 'polypeptide(L)'
;LRELMQARVPQMVEQLGEFVNLESPSLDVAHLQHTAKYLADLFADVTGKKAEVIPGANGPHVHWKGSDDTKVLIVGHHDTVFPLGTTSTRPFSVEGDIARGPGIFDMKAGIVQAIHGLSAISDSSQVEMLITADEEVGSYTSRELIESRARATGAVLVLEPSADGGALKIARKG
;
A
#
# COMPACT_ATOMS: atom_id res chain seq x y z
N LEU A 1 14.65 -13.94 7.57
CA LEU A 1 13.57 -13.05 7.15
C LEU A 1 12.20 -13.56 7.59
N ARG A 2 11.83 -14.81 7.28
CA ARG A 2 10.51 -15.39 7.60
C ARG A 2 10.18 -15.30 9.11
N GLU A 3 11.08 -15.73 9.98
CA GLU A 3 10.88 -15.68 11.44
C GLU A 3 10.71 -14.24 11.94
N LEU A 4 11.50 -13.29 11.40
CA LEU A 4 11.38 -11.88 11.73
C LEU A 4 10.01 -11.33 11.32
N MET A 5 9.53 -11.67 10.12
CA MET A 5 8.21 -11.24 9.65
C MET A 5 7.10 -11.88 10.48
N GLN A 6 7.23 -13.16 10.86
CA GLN A 6 6.27 -13.82 11.76
C GLN A 6 6.18 -13.15 13.13
N ALA A 7 7.31 -12.74 13.70
CA ALA A 7 7.33 -12.01 14.97
C ALA A 7 6.66 -10.63 14.89
N ARG A 8 6.58 -10.02 13.71
CA ARG A 8 5.93 -8.73 13.47
C ARG A 8 4.44 -8.81 13.14
N VAL A 9 3.89 -10.01 12.96
CA VAL A 9 2.47 -10.17 12.59
C VAL A 9 1.53 -9.42 13.54
N PRO A 10 1.68 -9.46 14.88
CA PRO A 10 0.80 -8.71 15.77
C PRO A 10 0.80 -7.20 15.47
N GLN A 11 1.98 -6.61 15.27
CA GLN A 11 2.11 -5.18 14.93
C GLN A 11 1.51 -4.87 13.55
N MET A 12 1.76 -5.71 12.55
CA MET A 12 1.17 -5.53 11.22
C MET A 12 -0.36 -5.60 11.27
N VAL A 13 -0.92 -6.47 12.09
CA VAL A 13 -2.38 -6.60 12.26
C VAL A 13 -2.98 -5.36 12.94
N GLU A 14 -2.32 -4.83 13.96
CA GLU A 14 -2.74 -3.58 14.63
C GLU A 14 -2.74 -2.41 13.64
N GLN A 15 -1.63 -2.19 12.93
CA GLN A 15 -1.50 -1.13 11.92
C GLN A 15 -2.46 -1.31 10.74
N LEU A 16 -2.73 -2.55 10.34
CA LEU A 16 -3.75 -2.82 9.34
C LEU A 16 -5.15 -2.42 9.84
N GLY A 17 -5.47 -2.68 11.10
CA GLY A 17 -6.72 -2.26 11.71
C GLY A 17 -6.87 -0.73 11.74
N GLU A 18 -5.82 -0.01 12.10
CA GLU A 18 -5.79 1.46 12.03
C GLU A 18 -6.02 1.95 10.60
N PHE A 19 -5.30 1.36 9.63
CA PHE A 19 -5.40 1.73 8.22
C PHE A 19 -6.78 1.41 7.62
N VAL A 20 -7.42 0.32 8.03
CA VAL A 20 -8.79 -0.01 7.60
C VAL A 20 -9.80 0.99 8.15
N ASN A 21 -9.64 1.41 9.40
CA ASN A 21 -10.51 2.38 10.05
C ASN A 21 -10.39 3.80 9.45
N LEU A 22 -9.31 4.09 8.76
CA LEU A 22 -9.19 5.25 7.89
C LEU A 22 -9.83 4.91 6.54
N GLU A 23 -11.14 5.11 6.44
CA GLU A 23 -11.86 4.88 5.19
C GLU A 23 -11.30 5.75 4.06
N SER A 24 -11.17 5.18 2.87
CA SER A 24 -10.49 5.82 1.73
C SER A 24 -11.24 5.57 0.41
N PRO A 25 -12.52 5.97 0.30
CA PRO A 25 -13.24 5.81 -0.95
C PRO A 25 -12.56 6.61 -2.06
N SER A 26 -12.46 6.01 -3.25
CA SER A 26 -11.89 6.67 -4.43
C SER A 26 -12.59 8.01 -4.69
N LEU A 27 -11.81 9.02 -5.09
CA LEU A 27 -12.24 10.41 -5.33
C LEU A 27 -12.63 11.22 -4.08
N ASP A 28 -12.69 10.64 -2.89
CA ASP A 28 -12.85 11.42 -1.66
C ASP A 28 -11.49 11.96 -1.18
N VAL A 29 -11.10 13.09 -1.75
CA VAL A 29 -9.78 13.68 -1.53
C VAL A 29 -9.49 13.95 -0.05
N ALA A 30 -10.52 14.32 0.74
CA ALA A 30 -10.34 14.61 2.15
C ALA A 30 -9.96 13.35 2.95
N HIS A 31 -10.63 12.22 2.71
CA HIS A 31 -10.31 10.96 3.37
C HIS A 31 -9.00 10.35 2.85
N LEU A 32 -8.75 10.46 1.53
CA LEU A 32 -7.48 10.06 0.92
C LEU A 32 -6.28 10.85 1.47
N GLN A 33 -6.47 12.11 1.86
CA GLN A 33 -5.43 12.91 2.54
C GLN A 33 -5.05 12.30 3.91
N HIS A 34 -6.03 11.81 4.66
CA HIS A 34 -5.79 11.19 5.97
C HIS A 34 -5.01 9.87 5.82
N THR A 35 -5.41 9.04 4.86
CA THR A 35 -4.69 7.78 4.61
C THR A 35 -3.29 7.98 4.06
N ALA A 36 -3.09 8.97 3.17
CA ALA A 36 -1.75 9.30 2.68
C ALA A 36 -0.82 9.79 3.80
N LYS A 37 -1.35 10.63 4.70
CA LYS A 37 -0.59 11.07 5.88
C LYS A 37 -0.24 9.88 6.77
N TYR A 38 -1.21 9.02 7.07
CA TYR A 38 -0.99 7.81 7.87
C TYR A 38 0.12 6.94 7.27
N LEU A 39 0.07 6.68 5.97
CA LEU A 39 1.09 5.89 5.27
C LEU A 39 2.47 6.54 5.34
N ALA A 40 2.56 7.86 5.14
CA ALA A 40 3.84 8.55 5.24
C ALA A 40 4.45 8.45 6.65
N ASP A 41 3.63 8.52 7.69
CA ASP A 41 4.05 8.35 9.07
C ASP A 41 4.40 6.87 9.37
N LEU A 42 3.63 5.91 8.85
CA LEU A 42 3.91 4.47 8.97
C LEU A 42 5.27 4.10 8.34
N PHE A 43 5.60 4.66 7.17
CA PHE A 43 6.93 4.49 6.59
C PHE A 43 8.03 5.02 7.52
N ALA A 44 7.85 6.19 8.12
CA ALA A 44 8.83 6.74 9.05
C ALA A 44 9.03 5.84 10.27
N ASP A 45 7.94 5.36 10.85
CA ASP A 45 7.96 4.52 12.05
C ASP A 45 8.61 3.15 11.81
N VAL A 46 8.33 2.53 10.66
CA VAL A 46 8.76 1.16 10.37
C VAL A 46 10.13 1.12 9.69
N THR A 47 10.42 2.06 8.79
CA THR A 47 11.67 2.06 7.99
C THR A 47 12.70 3.07 8.47
N GLY A 48 12.32 3.99 9.36
CA GLY A 48 13.15 5.13 9.77
C GLY A 48 13.22 6.28 8.74
N LYS A 49 12.51 6.16 7.61
CA LYS A 49 12.49 7.16 6.54
C LYS A 49 11.07 7.50 6.11
N LYS A 50 10.70 8.76 6.23
CA LYS A 50 9.36 9.23 5.84
C LYS A 50 9.17 9.20 4.33
N ALA A 51 7.97 8.80 3.88
CA ALA A 51 7.56 8.91 2.50
C ALA A 51 7.12 10.35 2.15
N GLU A 52 7.29 10.72 0.90
CA GLU A 52 6.75 11.94 0.32
C GLU A 52 5.26 11.78 0.01
N VAL A 53 4.47 12.80 0.30
CA VAL A 53 3.07 12.88 -0.11
C VAL A 53 2.99 13.78 -1.34
N ILE A 54 2.66 13.19 -2.49
CA ILE A 54 2.59 13.87 -3.80
C ILE A 54 1.14 14.27 -4.05
N PRO A 55 0.83 15.56 -4.23
CA PRO A 55 -0.53 15.99 -4.57
C PRO A 55 -1.03 15.37 -5.88
N GLY A 56 -2.29 14.94 -5.91
CA GLY A 56 -2.98 14.45 -7.10
C GLY A 56 -4.42 14.98 -7.14
N ALA A 57 -4.98 15.15 -8.32
CA ALA A 57 -6.34 15.71 -8.49
C ALA A 57 -7.42 14.80 -7.89
N ASN A 58 -7.20 13.48 -7.94
CA ASN A 58 -8.14 12.48 -7.40
C ASN A 58 -7.77 12.03 -5.98
N GLY A 59 -6.77 12.64 -5.37
CA GLY A 59 -6.22 12.32 -4.06
C GLY A 59 -4.69 12.25 -4.08
N PRO A 60 -4.04 12.43 -2.93
CA PRO A 60 -2.58 12.43 -2.85
C PRO A 60 -2.01 11.01 -2.97
N HIS A 61 -0.91 10.89 -3.67
CA HIS A 61 -0.11 9.66 -3.76
C HIS A 61 0.99 9.67 -2.70
N VAL A 62 1.48 8.49 -2.32
CA VAL A 62 2.58 8.34 -1.35
C VAL A 62 3.76 7.68 -2.02
N HIS A 63 4.93 8.31 -1.95
CA HIS A 63 6.15 7.83 -2.58
C HIS A 63 7.29 7.72 -1.56
N TRP A 64 7.75 6.50 -1.33
CA TRP A 64 8.93 6.21 -0.52
C TRP A 64 10.07 5.74 -1.41
N LYS A 65 11.28 6.21 -1.15
CA LYS A 65 12.49 5.78 -1.85
C LYS A 65 13.59 5.43 -0.86
N GLY A 66 14.25 4.31 -1.05
CA GLY A 66 15.45 3.96 -0.30
C GLY A 66 16.61 4.93 -0.60
N SER A 67 16.83 5.23 -1.87
CA SER A 67 17.79 6.23 -2.37
C SER A 67 17.27 6.90 -3.65
N ASP A 68 18.13 7.67 -4.33
CA ASP A 68 17.80 8.24 -5.64
C ASP A 68 18.08 7.29 -6.81
N ASP A 69 18.92 6.25 -6.62
CA ASP A 69 19.23 5.23 -7.63
C ASP A 69 18.48 3.92 -7.35
N THR A 70 17.16 3.94 -7.54
CA THR A 70 16.30 2.78 -7.31
C THR A 70 16.24 1.87 -8.54
N LYS A 71 16.18 0.55 -8.33
CA LYS A 71 16.13 -0.49 -9.37
C LYS A 71 14.84 -1.29 -9.33
N VAL A 72 14.12 -1.25 -8.22
CA VAL A 72 12.86 -1.97 -8.02
C VAL A 72 11.79 -0.97 -7.61
N LEU A 73 10.71 -0.93 -8.35
CA LEU A 73 9.51 -0.20 -8.01
C LEU A 73 8.46 -1.16 -7.44
N ILE A 74 7.97 -0.87 -6.25
CA ILE A 74 6.78 -1.52 -5.69
C ILE A 74 5.59 -0.58 -5.89
N VAL A 75 4.49 -1.08 -6.46
CA VAL A 75 3.27 -0.30 -6.71
C VAL A 75 2.12 -0.86 -5.91
N GLY A 76 1.32 0.02 -5.35
CA GLY A 76 0.05 -0.28 -4.70
C GLY A 76 -0.89 0.92 -4.74
N HIS A 77 -2.09 0.77 -4.18
CA HIS A 77 -3.04 1.85 -4.04
C HIS A 77 -3.70 1.84 -2.65
N HIS A 78 -4.11 3.02 -2.18
CA HIS A 78 -4.75 3.17 -0.88
C HIS A 78 -6.21 3.60 -0.95
N ASP A 79 -6.71 3.92 -2.14
CA ASP A 79 -8.14 4.09 -2.38
C ASP A 79 -8.86 2.76 -2.41
N THR A 80 -10.17 2.79 -2.20
CA THR A 80 -11.03 1.60 -2.18
C THR A 80 -12.39 1.89 -2.81
N VAL A 81 -13.06 0.85 -3.30
CA VAL A 81 -14.45 0.92 -3.82
C VAL A 81 -15.50 1.12 -2.73
N PHE A 82 -15.14 1.04 -1.45
CA PHE A 82 -16.10 1.06 -0.35
C PHE A 82 -16.51 2.49 0.00
N PRO A 83 -17.84 2.78 0.09
CA PRO A 83 -18.31 4.10 0.49
C PRO A 83 -18.02 4.38 1.98
N LEU A 84 -18.04 5.68 2.35
CA LEU A 84 -17.93 6.10 3.74
C LEU A 84 -19.01 5.47 4.61
N GLY A 85 -18.65 5.13 5.84
CA GLY A 85 -19.53 4.48 6.80
C GLY A 85 -19.53 2.96 6.68
N THR A 86 -18.79 2.38 5.73
CA THR A 86 -18.69 0.93 5.58
C THR A 86 -18.10 0.27 6.82
N THR A 87 -17.11 0.88 7.47
CA THR A 87 -16.52 0.36 8.72
C THR A 87 -17.50 0.28 9.88
N SER A 88 -18.57 1.09 9.88
CA SER A 88 -19.62 1.02 10.91
C SER A 88 -20.46 -0.26 10.80
N THR A 89 -20.61 -0.82 9.60
CA THR A 89 -21.40 -2.03 9.33
C THR A 89 -20.53 -3.26 9.12
N ARG A 90 -19.28 -3.06 8.70
CA ARG A 90 -18.27 -4.09 8.44
C ARG A 90 -16.95 -3.70 9.09
N PRO A 91 -16.88 -3.69 10.44
CA PRO A 91 -15.69 -3.25 11.16
C PRO A 91 -14.50 -4.19 10.89
N PHE A 92 -13.30 -3.66 11.10
CA PHE A 92 -12.11 -4.51 11.17
C PHE A 92 -12.28 -5.53 12.29
N SER A 93 -12.03 -6.79 11.99
CA SER A 93 -12.05 -7.86 12.97
C SER A 93 -11.01 -8.94 12.65
N VAL A 94 -10.57 -9.64 13.69
CA VAL A 94 -9.66 -10.79 13.58
C VAL A 94 -10.28 -11.97 14.29
N GLU A 95 -10.45 -13.07 13.58
CA GLU A 95 -10.98 -14.32 14.11
C GLU A 95 -10.01 -15.45 13.75
N GLY A 96 -9.28 -15.99 14.73
CA GLY A 96 -8.19 -16.93 14.48
C GLY A 96 -7.13 -16.31 13.57
N ASP A 97 -6.88 -16.92 12.43
CA ASP A 97 -5.88 -16.48 11.46
C ASP A 97 -6.47 -15.62 10.32
N ILE A 98 -7.72 -15.17 10.46
CA ILE A 98 -8.42 -14.42 9.42
C ILE A 98 -8.73 -13.02 9.89
N ALA A 99 -8.21 -12.01 9.17
CA ALA A 99 -8.60 -10.61 9.31
C ALA A 99 -9.70 -10.26 8.29
N ARG A 100 -10.72 -9.51 8.72
CA ARG A 100 -11.83 -9.01 7.89
C ARG A 100 -11.97 -7.51 8.02
N GLY A 101 -12.38 -6.85 6.94
CA GLY A 101 -12.64 -5.41 6.88
C GLY A 101 -12.57 -4.88 5.45
N PRO A 102 -13.13 -3.68 5.18
CA PRO A 102 -13.10 -3.09 3.84
C PRO A 102 -11.68 -2.76 3.39
N GLY A 103 -11.33 -3.13 2.15
CA GLY A 103 -10.05 -2.84 1.54
C GLY A 103 -8.85 -3.62 2.09
N ILE A 104 -9.04 -4.62 2.98
CA ILE A 104 -7.93 -5.46 3.49
C ILE A 104 -7.27 -6.21 2.36
N PHE A 105 -8.06 -6.96 1.60
CA PHE A 105 -7.56 -7.85 0.55
C PHE A 105 -7.07 -7.05 -0.66
N ASP A 106 -7.78 -6.01 -1.00
CA ASP A 106 -7.50 -5.07 -2.08
C ASP A 106 -7.38 -3.65 -1.53
N MET A 107 -6.18 -3.14 -1.22
CA MET A 107 -4.96 -3.96 -1.07
C MET A 107 -4.16 -3.54 0.16
N LYS A 108 -4.85 -3.01 1.21
CA LYS A 108 -4.22 -2.44 2.42
C LYS A 108 -3.28 -3.43 3.12
N ALA A 109 -3.61 -4.73 3.14
CA ALA A 109 -2.74 -5.73 3.75
C ALA A 109 -1.42 -5.91 3.00
N GLY A 110 -1.43 -5.87 1.67
CA GLY A 110 -0.23 -5.91 0.84
C GLY A 110 0.70 -4.74 1.13
N ILE A 111 0.14 -3.54 1.29
CA ILE A 111 0.89 -2.32 1.62
C ILE A 111 1.59 -2.45 2.98
N VAL A 112 0.88 -2.83 4.03
CA VAL A 112 1.46 -2.99 5.38
C VAL A 112 2.57 -4.04 5.36
N GLN A 113 2.34 -5.19 4.72
CA GLN A 113 3.35 -6.24 4.59
C GLN A 113 4.60 -5.77 3.86
N ALA A 114 4.45 -5.00 2.78
CA ALA A 114 5.59 -4.48 2.02
C ALA A 114 6.41 -3.48 2.83
N ILE A 115 5.78 -2.56 3.56
CA ILE A 115 6.48 -1.58 4.40
C ILE A 115 7.32 -2.31 5.47
N HIS A 116 6.76 -3.33 6.13
CA HIS A 116 7.51 -4.16 7.06
C HIS A 116 8.62 -4.98 6.38
N GLY A 117 8.36 -5.47 5.17
CA GLY A 117 9.35 -6.17 4.35
C GLY A 117 10.55 -5.29 4.03
N LEU A 118 10.33 -4.02 3.65
CA LEU A 118 11.39 -3.05 3.36
C LEU A 118 12.31 -2.83 4.57
N SER A 119 11.76 -2.78 5.78
CA SER A 119 12.56 -2.61 6.99
C SER A 119 13.24 -3.90 7.46
N ALA A 120 12.89 -5.04 6.91
CA ALA A 120 13.42 -6.36 7.28
C ALA A 120 14.57 -6.83 6.39
N ILE A 121 14.79 -6.19 5.25
CA ILE A 121 15.93 -6.46 4.37
C ILE A 121 17.15 -5.64 4.80
N SER A 122 18.34 -6.17 4.58
CA SER A 122 19.60 -5.52 5.00
C SER A 122 19.91 -4.22 4.25
N ASP A 123 19.43 -4.11 3.01
CA ASP A 123 19.61 -2.94 2.16
C ASP A 123 18.36 -2.72 1.29
N SER A 124 17.64 -1.66 1.58
CA SER A 124 16.49 -1.21 0.80
C SER A 124 16.80 0.01 -0.10
N SER A 125 18.08 0.39 -0.22
CA SER A 125 18.50 1.58 -0.98
C SER A 125 18.07 1.55 -2.44
N GLN A 126 18.00 0.36 -3.05
CA GLN A 126 17.61 0.18 -4.45
C GLN A 126 16.10 0.01 -4.67
N VAL A 127 15.30 0.17 -3.63
CA VAL A 127 13.85 0.00 -3.71
C VAL A 127 13.13 1.33 -3.55
N GLU A 128 12.09 1.52 -4.33
CA GLU A 128 11.09 2.56 -4.10
C GLU A 128 9.69 1.94 -4.06
N MET A 129 8.77 2.61 -3.37
CA MET A 129 7.37 2.19 -3.29
C MET A 129 6.46 3.38 -3.57
N LEU A 130 5.59 3.23 -4.55
CA LEU A 130 4.58 4.21 -4.95
C LEU A 130 3.19 3.66 -4.63
N ILE A 131 2.44 4.39 -3.81
CA ILE A 131 1.07 4.04 -3.43
C ILE A 131 0.15 5.12 -3.97
N THR A 132 -0.74 4.76 -4.88
CA THR A 132 -1.62 5.70 -5.58
C THR A 132 -2.98 5.84 -4.89
N ALA A 133 -3.74 6.86 -5.28
CA ALA A 133 -5.02 7.24 -4.67
C ALA A 133 -6.22 7.10 -5.62
N ASP A 134 -6.02 6.51 -6.82
CA ASP A 134 -7.04 6.49 -7.88
C ASP A 134 -6.99 5.23 -8.75
N GLU A 135 -6.50 4.11 -8.20
CA GLU A 135 -6.42 2.84 -8.93
C GLU A 135 -7.80 2.33 -9.30
N GLU A 136 -8.72 2.29 -8.35
CA GLU A 136 -10.08 1.75 -8.47
C GLU A 136 -10.97 2.51 -9.49
N VAL A 137 -10.52 3.68 -9.90
CA VAL A 137 -11.18 4.51 -10.91
C VAL A 137 -10.36 4.67 -12.20
N GLY A 138 -9.28 3.88 -12.37
CA GLY A 138 -8.50 3.77 -13.61
C GLY A 138 -7.21 4.55 -13.66
N SER A 139 -6.66 4.97 -12.52
CA SER A 139 -5.34 5.60 -12.39
C SER A 139 -5.14 6.85 -13.27
N TYR A 140 -6.18 7.64 -13.47
CA TYR A 140 -6.13 8.76 -14.41
C TYR A 140 -5.11 9.83 -14.03
N THR A 141 -4.93 10.09 -12.73
CA THR A 141 -3.99 11.11 -12.26
C THR A 141 -2.63 10.53 -11.87
N SER A 142 -2.55 9.24 -11.56
CA SER A 142 -1.31 8.54 -11.18
C SER A 142 -0.57 7.90 -12.35
N ARG A 143 -1.22 7.69 -13.50
CA ARG A 143 -0.67 6.95 -14.65
C ARG A 143 0.72 7.45 -15.09
N GLU A 144 0.86 8.75 -15.33
CA GLU A 144 2.14 9.32 -15.78
C GLU A 144 3.26 9.11 -14.75
N LEU A 145 2.93 9.25 -13.47
CA LEU A 145 3.85 9.00 -12.36
C LEU A 145 4.27 7.52 -12.32
N ILE A 146 3.31 6.59 -12.37
CA ILE A 146 3.60 5.14 -12.42
C ILE A 146 4.50 4.82 -13.61
N GLU A 147 4.12 5.25 -14.81
CA GLU A 147 4.87 4.94 -16.02
C GLU A 147 6.29 5.54 -16.02
N SER A 148 6.45 6.76 -15.52
CA SER A 148 7.76 7.41 -15.45
C SER A 148 8.69 6.66 -14.50
N ARG A 149 8.18 6.23 -13.33
CA ARG A 149 8.95 5.46 -12.35
C ARG A 149 9.24 4.05 -12.88
N ALA A 150 8.26 3.38 -13.47
CA ALA A 150 8.45 2.05 -14.06
C ALA A 150 9.52 2.02 -15.16
N ARG A 151 9.61 3.08 -15.98
CA ARG A 151 10.68 3.19 -17.00
C ARG A 151 12.06 3.45 -16.42
N ALA A 152 12.13 4.02 -15.21
CA ALA A 152 13.39 4.33 -14.53
C ALA A 152 13.94 3.14 -13.74
N THR A 153 13.15 2.09 -13.52
CA THR A 153 13.52 0.91 -12.72
C THR A 153 13.67 -0.35 -13.57
N GLY A 154 14.37 -1.34 -13.07
CA GLY A 154 14.60 -2.62 -13.77
C GLY A 154 13.52 -3.67 -13.51
N ALA A 155 12.73 -3.51 -12.45
CA ALA A 155 11.64 -4.42 -12.10
C ALA A 155 10.49 -3.67 -11.43
N VAL A 156 9.26 -4.14 -11.67
CA VAL A 156 8.05 -3.61 -11.03
C VAL A 156 7.32 -4.76 -10.35
N LEU A 157 6.99 -4.56 -9.08
CA LEU A 157 6.18 -5.48 -8.27
C LEU A 157 4.87 -4.77 -7.91
N VAL A 158 3.74 -5.41 -8.22
CA VAL A 158 2.41 -4.90 -7.89
C VAL A 158 1.85 -5.74 -6.75
N LEU A 159 1.41 -5.09 -5.68
CA LEU A 159 1.01 -5.76 -4.43
C LEU A 159 -0.44 -6.20 -4.39
N GLU A 160 -1.07 -6.34 -5.55
CA GLU A 160 -2.41 -6.88 -5.67
C GLU A 160 -2.52 -8.32 -5.13
N PRO A 161 -3.74 -8.76 -4.76
CA PRO A 161 -3.94 -10.11 -4.26
C PRO A 161 -3.38 -11.18 -5.19
N SER A 162 -2.73 -12.20 -4.61
CA SER A 162 -2.22 -13.35 -5.37
C SER A 162 -3.37 -14.15 -6.02
N ALA A 163 -3.04 -14.99 -6.98
CA ALA A 163 -3.96 -16.02 -7.47
C ALA A 163 -4.13 -17.14 -6.43
N ASP A 164 -5.07 -18.06 -6.69
CA ASP A 164 -5.37 -19.19 -5.80
C ASP A 164 -4.10 -19.94 -5.38
N GLY A 165 -4.04 -20.31 -4.11
CA GLY A 165 -2.87 -21.00 -3.55
C GLY A 165 -1.63 -20.13 -3.39
N GLY A 166 -1.75 -18.80 -3.48
CA GLY A 166 -0.63 -17.86 -3.34
C GLY A 166 0.25 -17.73 -4.59
N ALA A 167 -0.24 -18.17 -5.75
CA ALA A 167 0.50 -18.09 -7.01
C ALA A 167 0.67 -16.62 -7.46
N LEU A 168 1.87 -16.30 -7.96
CA LEU A 168 2.15 -14.97 -8.53
C LEU A 168 1.41 -14.80 -9.87
N LYS A 169 0.78 -13.65 -10.03
CA LYS A 169 0.20 -13.23 -11.32
C LYS A 169 1.30 -12.58 -12.16
N ILE A 170 1.57 -13.09 -13.33
CA ILE A 170 2.55 -12.54 -14.27
C ILE A 170 1.91 -11.85 -15.48
N ALA A 171 0.59 -11.97 -15.62
CA ALA A 171 -0.21 -11.30 -16.61
C ALA A 171 -1.67 -11.21 -16.14
N ARG A 172 -2.37 -10.19 -16.59
CA ARG A 172 -3.81 -10.01 -16.38
C ARG A 172 -4.44 -9.58 -17.70
N LYS A 173 -5.60 -10.14 -18.01
CA LYS A 173 -6.43 -9.61 -19.08
C LYS A 173 -7.09 -8.32 -18.60
N GLY A 174 -6.86 -7.23 -19.31
CA GLY A 174 -7.53 -5.95 -19.08
C GLY A 174 -8.92 -5.93 -19.70
#